data_f1c1d4a292b3866e369e2e0e2646dcb0
#
_entry.id   f1c1d4a292b3866e369e2e0e2646dcb0
#
_cell.length_a   1.000
_cell.length_b   1.000
_cell.length_c   1.000
_cell.angle_alpha   90.00
_cell.angle_beta   90.00
_cell.angle_gamma   90.00
#
_symmetry.space_group_name_H-M   'P 1'
#
loop_
_entity.id
_entity.type
_entity.pdbx_description
1 polymer ?
#
loop_
_entity_poly.entity_id
_entity_poly.type
_entity_poly.pdbx_seq_one_letter_code
_entity_poly.pdbx_strand_id
1 'polypeptide(L)'
;MRPIALVTSQFPPQIGGVGHSAARVARLLARGGRDVHVVAFQKHPVPVALDEAITSTREGELLVHRVLVHHPPGASEAEALTRSNREMFQALDLLMRRHGYAVLHGFFLYPGAYIAGIVGRLHGARVIASIRGNDVGKYAFDPLRLGFVRSAIEHADAVTSVATSLLELADRALAPLAGRGRTILNSIDPARLAPRERPELPLQGTVIGSSGLFRYKKGLVHLFKALESLNGGLDYTLLMAGDWFGPEDRVTITREIEQHGLAARTQVTGRIAPERMGDYIRLFDIMVFPSLFSEGCPISMLEAMALGRPIVASRVAAIPEILRHGENGLLVEPGSSSEIAAAIRDLVRDPLLARRIGEGARATALAMNPDHEAAQWSEVYAKL
;
A
#
# COMPACT_ATOMS: atom_id res chain seq x y z
N MET A 1 5.39 12.03 28.30
CA MET A 1 4.59 12.54 27.15
C MET A 1 3.34 11.67 27.05
N ARG A 2 2.14 12.22 26.77
CA ARG A 2 0.92 11.39 26.63
C ARG A 2 1.08 10.49 25.39
N PRO A 3 0.61 9.22 25.44
CA PRO A 3 0.73 8.29 24.31
C PRO A 3 -0.08 8.76 23.11
N ILE A 4 0.27 8.22 21.93
CA ILE A 4 -0.49 8.39 20.69
C ILE A 4 -1.05 7.05 20.26
N ALA A 5 -2.21 7.03 19.59
CA ALA A 5 -2.78 5.81 19.03
C ALA A 5 -2.83 5.87 17.49
N LEU A 6 -2.20 4.92 16.82
CA LEU A 6 -2.37 4.66 15.40
C LEU A 6 -3.55 3.69 15.23
N VAL A 7 -4.62 4.14 14.60
CA VAL A 7 -5.90 3.43 14.46
C VAL A 7 -6.04 2.89 13.04
N THR A 8 -6.13 1.56 12.87
CA THR A 8 -6.12 0.92 11.56
C THR A 8 -6.99 -0.34 11.53
N SER A 9 -7.43 -0.74 10.33
CA SER A 9 -8.09 -2.03 10.09
C SER A 9 -7.13 -3.12 9.57
N GLN A 10 -5.86 -2.80 9.36
CA GLN A 10 -4.85 -3.74 8.90
C GLN A 10 -3.54 -3.51 9.66
N PHE A 11 -3.07 -4.56 10.31
CA PHE A 11 -1.79 -4.57 11.01
C PHE A 11 -1.21 -6.00 11.00
N PRO A 12 0.11 -6.21 10.94
CA PRO A 12 0.67 -7.56 10.98
C PRO A 12 0.17 -8.39 12.18
N PRO A 13 -0.04 -9.71 12.02
CA PRO A 13 0.34 -10.55 10.88
C PRO A 13 -0.63 -10.53 9.68
N GLN A 14 -1.67 -9.70 9.69
CA GLN A 14 -2.56 -9.54 8.55
C GLN A 14 -1.79 -8.99 7.33
N ILE A 15 -2.03 -9.59 6.16
CA ILE A 15 -1.30 -9.28 4.94
C ILE A 15 -1.98 -8.11 4.23
N GLY A 16 -1.16 -7.16 3.78
CA GLY A 16 -1.59 -6.05 2.96
C GLY A 16 -0.62 -4.87 3.04
N GLY A 17 -0.48 -4.13 1.96
CA GLY A 17 0.42 -2.97 1.88
C GLY A 17 0.11 -1.89 2.92
N VAL A 18 -1.18 -1.70 3.24
CA VAL A 18 -1.62 -0.74 4.27
C VAL A 18 -1.14 -1.15 5.65
N GLY A 19 -1.28 -2.44 6.01
CA GLY A 19 -0.83 -2.96 7.31
C GLY A 19 0.68 -2.86 7.50
N HIS A 20 1.46 -3.19 6.48
CA HIS A 20 2.91 -3.02 6.53
C HIS A 20 3.32 -1.55 6.62
N SER A 21 2.63 -0.65 5.92
CA SER A 21 2.84 0.79 6.04
C SER A 21 2.48 1.32 7.43
N ALA A 22 1.35 0.87 8.02
CA ALA A 22 0.96 1.24 9.38
C ALA A 22 2.02 0.81 10.40
N ALA A 23 2.51 -0.43 10.30
CA ALA A 23 3.56 -0.95 11.17
C ALA A 23 4.90 -0.20 11.00
N ARG A 24 5.26 0.20 9.76
CA ARG A 24 6.46 1.01 9.51
C ARG A 24 6.33 2.37 10.17
N VAL A 25 5.23 3.09 9.92
CA VAL A 25 5.00 4.43 10.50
C VAL A 25 4.97 4.38 12.03
N ALA A 26 4.27 3.38 12.62
CA ALA A 26 4.25 3.21 14.07
C ALA A 26 5.67 3.05 14.66
N ARG A 27 6.52 2.22 14.02
CA ARG A 27 7.92 2.04 14.45
C ARG A 27 8.77 3.29 14.25
N LEU A 28 8.58 4.05 13.16
CA LEU A 28 9.29 5.31 12.94
C LEU A 28 8.95 6.33 14.06
N LEU A 29 7.68 6.42 14.43
CA LEU A 29 7.23 7.30 15.50
C LEU A 29 7.77 6.87 16.87
N ALA A 30 7.82 5.56 17.16
CA ALA A 30 8.36 5.02 18.40
C ALA A 30 9.88 5.28 18.51
N ARG A 31 10.65 5.01 17.45
CA ARG A 31 12.08 5.36 17.37
C ARG A 31 12.35 6.86 17.54
N GLY A 32 11.39 7.71 17.15
CA GLY A 32 11.41 9.15 17.42
C GLY A 32 11.07 9.53 18.87
N GLY A 33 11.02 8.56 19.79
CA GLY A 33 10.81 8.77 21.23
C GLY A 33 9.34 8.96 21.64
N ARG A 34 8.38 8.62 20.78
CA ARG A 34 6.94 8.68 21.13
C ARG A 34 6.49 7.36 21.75
N ASP A 35 5.60 7.43 22.73
CA ASP A 35 4.88 6.27 23.25
C ASP A 35 3.73 5.95 22.28
N VAL A 36 3.89 4.87 21.51
CA VAL A 36 3.02 4.53 20.40
C VAL A 36 2.20 3.28 20.71
N HIS A 37 0.89 3.46 20.74
CA HIS A 37 -0.08 2.38 20.74
C HIS A 37 -0.62 2.17 19.31
N VAL A 38 -0.95 0.94 18.97
CA VAL A 38 -1.64 0.59 17.73
C VAL A 38 -2.99 -0.01 18.09
N VAL A 39 -4.07 0.53 17.53
CA VAL A 39 -5.42 -0.04 17.67
C VAL A 39 -5.80 -0.66 16.33
N ALA A 40 -5.76 -1.99 16.25
CA ALA A 40 -5.97 -2.77 15.04
C ALA A 40 -7.33 -3.48 15.07
N PHE A 41 -8.29 -3.03 14.27
CA PHE A 41 -9.60 -3.65 14.15
C PHE A 41 -9.54 -4.91 13.28
N GLN A 42 -10.10 -6.02 13.77
CA GLN A 42 -10.10 -7.31 13.10
C GLN A 42 -11.52 -7.84 12.97
N LYS A 43 -11.94 -8.22 11.76
CA LYS A 43 -13.25 -8.83 11.54
C LYS A 43 -13.34 -10.17 12.25
N HIS A 44 -14.45 -10.40 12.95
CA HIS A 44 -14.77 -11.64 13.66
C HIS A 44 -16.20 -12.11 13.34
N PRO A 45 -16.44 -13.41 13.09
CA PRO A 45 -17.74 -13.90 12.63
C PRO A 45 -18.82 -13.95 13.73
N VAL A 46 -18.43 -13.96 15.00
CA VAL A 46 -19.35 -13.99 16.16
C VAL A 46 -19.18 -12.77 17.04
N PRO A 47 -20.24 -12.30 17.73
CA PRO A 47 -20.15 -11.19 18.67
C PRO A 47 -19.30 -11.60 19.88
N VAL A 48 -18.50 -10.66 20.38
CA VAL A 48 -17.65 -10.80 21.56
C VAL A 48 -17.94 -9.63 22.50
N ALA A 49 -17.96 -9.85 23.80
CA ALA A 49 -18.13 -8.78 24.78
C ALA A 49 -16.95 -7.78 24.69
N LEU A 50 -17.20 -6.50 24.93
CA LEU A 50 -16.23 -5.43 24.67
C LEU A 50 -14.90 -5.62 25.41
N ASP A 51 -14.93 -6.08 26.64
CA ASP A 51 -13.77 -6.36 27.48
C ASP A 51 -12.95 -7.56 26.99
N GLU A 52 -13.61 -8.57 26.45
CA GLU A 52 -12.99 -9.75 25.84
C GLU A 52 -12.52 -9.51 24.40
N ALA A 53 -13.15 -8.55 23.71
CA ALA A 53 -12.83 -8.22 22.32
C ALA A 53 -11.46 -7.53 22.17
N ILE A 54 -10.87 -7.01 23.24
CA ILE A 54 -9.62 -6.24 23.21
C ILE A 54 -8.48 -7.06 23.82
N THR A 55 -7.54 -7.47 22.96
CA THR A 55 -6.29 -8.10 23.41
C THR A 55 -5.14 -7.13 23.24
N SER A 56 -4.35 -6.92 24.28
CA SER A 56 -3.22 -5.98 24.29
C SER A 56 -1.90 -6.73 24.45
N THR A 57 -0.98 -6.55 23.53
CA THR A 57 0.35 -7.19 23.53
C THR A 57 1.44 -6.16 23.24
N ARG A 58 2.59 -6.29 23.90
CA ARG A 58 3.77 -5.49 23.56
C ARG A 58 4.57 -6.18 22.44
N GLU A 59 4.76 -5.47 21.34
CA GLU A 59 5.50 -5.93 20.16
C GLU A 59 6.69 -4.98 19.92
N GLY A 60 7.82 -5.30 20.52
CA GLY A 60 8.98 -4.39 20.58
C GLY A 60 8.63 -3.11 21.33
N GLU A 61 8.79 -1.98 20.66
CA GLU A 61 8.51 -0.65 21.23
C GLU A 61 7.02 -0.26 21.19
N LEU A 62 6.16 -1.06 20.53
CA LEU A 62 4.75 -0.77 20.35
C LEU A 62 3.88 -1.51 21.37
N LEU A 63 2.82 -0.86 21.87
CA LEU A 63 1.71 -1.54 22.53
C LEU A 63 0.57 -1.72 21.52
N VAL A 64 0.30 -2.98 21.15
CA VAL A 64 -0.68 -3.32 20.12
C VAL A 64 -1.98 -3.83 20.77
N HIS A 65 -3.07 -3.10 20.54
CA HIS A 65 -4.42 -3.49 20.91
C HIS A 65 -5.11 -4.09 19.69
N ARG A 66 -5.35 -5.40 19.68
CA ARG A 66 -6.17 -6.07 18.68
C ARG A 66 -7.61 -6.10 19.14
N VAL A 67 -8.49 -5.55 18.32
CA VAL A 67 -9.92 -5.39 18.63
C VAL A 67 -10.73 -6.25 17.67
N LEU A 68 -11.41 -7.26 18.20
CA LEU A 68 -12.35 -8.07 17.44
C LEU A 68 -13.62 -7.26 17.18
N VAL A 69 -14.03 -7.17 15.92
CA VAL A 69 -15.21 -6.43 15.46
C VAL A 69 -16.14 -7.39 14.75
N HIS A 70 -17.37 -7.50 15.23
CA HIS A 70 -18.34 -8.45 14.71
C HIS A 70 -18.73 -8.14 13.26
N HIS A 71 -18.52 -9.10 12.41
CA HIS A 71 -18.88 -9.07 10.99
C HIS A 71 -19.65 -10.34 10.64
N PRO A 72 -20.99 -10.36 10.83
CA PRO A 72 -21.78 -11.57 10.67
C PRO A 72 -21.79 -12.06 9.24
N PRO A 73 -21.61 -13.36 8.99
CA PRO A 73 -21.78 -13.96 7.68
C PRO A 73 -23.20 -13.70 7.15
N GLY A 74 -23.32 -13.28 5.89
CA GLY A 74 -24.62 -13.09 5.24
C GLY A 74 -25.36 -11.79 5.58
N ALA A 75 -24.82 -10.92 6.45
CA ALA A 75 -25.40 -9.60 6.67
C ALA A 75 -25.24 -8.71 5.43
N SER A 76 -26.19 -7.80 5.21
CA SER A 76 -26.02 -6.74 4.23
C SER A 76 -24.81 -5.87 4.58
N GLU A 77 -24.19 -5.29 3.57
CA GLU A 77 -23.01 -4.43 3.78
C GLU A 77 -23.34 -3.23 4.69
N ALA A 78 -24.52 -2.63 4.54
CA ALA A 78 -24.96 -1.50 5.35
C ALA A 78 -25.13 -1.87 6.85
N GLU A 79 -25.75 -3.02 7.15
CA GLU A 79 -25.88 -3.53 8.53
C GLU A 79 -24.52 -3.83 9.15
N ALA A 80 -23.64 -4.51 8.37
CA ALA A 80 -22.29 -4.81 8.82
C ALA A 80 -21.49 -3.53 9.12
N LEU A 81 -21.59 -2.48 8.29
CA LEU A 81 -20.95 -1.19 8.52
C LEU A 81 -21.46 -0.50 9.78
N THR A 82 -22.80 -0.45 9.98
CA THR A 82 -23.41 0.20 11.15
C THR A 82 -22.96 -0.45 12.45
N ARG A 83 -23.00 -1.77 12.50
CA ARG A 83 -22.56 -2.55 13.67
C ARG A 83 -21.07 -2.38 13.94
N SER A 84 -20.26 -2.58 12.92
CA SER A 84 -18.81 -2.46 13.05
C SER A 84 -18.37 -1.07 13.50
N ASN A 85 -18.99 -0.01 12.99
CA ASN A 85 -18.70 1.36 13.43
C ASN A 85 -18.99 1.56 14.92
N ARG A 86 -20.12 1.03 15.42
CA ARG A 86 -20.47 1.12 16.83
C ARG A 86 -19.46 0.41 17.71
N GLU A 87 -19.07 -0.81 17.37
CA GLU A 87 -18.11 -1.61 18.14
C GLU A 87 -16.71 -0.99 18.12
N MET A 88 -16.24 -0.52 16.95
CA MET A 88 -14.97 0.18 16.81
C MET A 88 -14.94 1.48 17.64
N PHE A 89 -16.04 2.24 17.63
CA PHE A 89 -16.18 3.42 18.48
C PHE A 89 -16.09 3.06 19.96
N GLN A 90 -16.85 2.08 20.44
CA GLN A 90 -16.87 1.66 21.84
C GLN A 90 -15.48 1.19 22.30
N ALA A 91 -14.78 0.43 21.48
CA ALA A 91 -13.45 -0.06 21.79
C ALA A 91 -12.42 1.08 21.86
N LEU A 92 -12.45 2.01 20.89
CA LEU A 92 -11.50 3.13 20.89
C LEU A 92 -11.82 4.13 22.01
N ASP A 93 -13.08 4.37 22.34
CA ASP A 93 -13.51 5.20 23.48
C ASP A 93 -13.02 4.60 24.82
N LEU A 94 -13.16 3.29 24.99
CA LEU A 94 -12.65 2.59 26.18
C LEU A 94 -11.12 2.71 26.29
N LEU A 95 -10.39 2.49 25.21
CA LEU A 95 -8.93 2.63 25.17
C LEU A 95 -8.50 4.09 25.41
N MET A 96 -9.25 5.05 24.86
CA MET A 96 -9.01 6.47 25.08
C MET A 96 -9.17 6.84 26.57
N ARG A 97 -10.19 6.36 27.25
CA ARG A 97 -10.38 6.57 28.69
C ARG A 97 -9.28 5.92 29.53
N ARG A 98 -8.77 4.75 29.10
CA ARG A 98 -7.70 4.04 29.84
C ARG A 98 -6.33 4.69 29.67
N HIS A 99 -6.00 5.18 28.47
CA HIS A 99 -4.64 5.60 28.12
C HIS A 99 -4.49 7.12 27.93
N GLY A 100 -5.56 7.86 27.69
CA GLY A 100 -5.55 9.31 27.55
C GLY A 100 -4.71 9.80 26.37
N TYR A 101 -4.89 9.24 25.19
CA TYR A 101 -4.13 9.58 23.99
C TYR A 101 -4.12 11.08 23.69
N ALA A 102 -2.96 11.64 23.37
CA ALA A 102 -2.84 13.02 22.92
C ALA A 102 -3.27 13.17 21.47
N VAL A 103 -2.94 12.17 20.64
CA VAL A 103 -3.21 12.13 19.20
C VAL A 103 -3.82 10.78 18.82
N LEU A 104 -4.90 10.81 18.05
CA LEU A 104 -5.47 9.66 17.36
C LEU A 104 -5.12 9.76 15.87
N HIS A 105 -4.26 8.88 15.37
CA HIS A 105 -3.84 8.85 13.97
C HIS A 105 -4.58 7.75 13.22
N GLY A 106 -5.65 8.10 12.52
CA GLY A 106 -6.37 7.18 11.67
C GLY A 106 -5.60 6.84 10.40
N PHE A 107 -5.13 5.60 10.32
CA PHE A 107 -4.37 5.10 9.18
C PHE A 107 -5.31 4.42 8.20
N PHE A 108 -5.69 5.10 7.13
CA PHE A 108 -6.82 4.94 6.24
C PHE A 108 -8.05 5.78 6.68
N LEU A 109 -8.69 6.49 5.73
CA LEU A 109 -9.80 7.39 6.07
C LEU A 109 -10.96 6.63 6.73
N TYR A 110 -11.34 5.48 6.18
CA TYR A 110 -12.36 4.61 6.75
C TYR A 110 -11.85 3.18 6.92
N PRO A 111 -12.00 2.57 8.09
CA PRO A 111 -12.68 3.09 9.28
C PRO A 111 -11.77 3.93 10.20
N GLY A 112 -10.44 3.82 10.10
CA GLY A 112 -9.48 4.33 11.08
C GLY A 112 -9.67 5.81 11.43
N ALA A 113 -9.57 6.72 10.43
CA ALA A 113 -9.67 8.15 10.68
C ALA A 113 -11.10 8.60 11.02
N TYR A 114 -12.11 7.96 10.45
CA TYR A 114 -13.51 8.24 10.81
C TYR A 114 -13.79 7.99 12.29
N ILE A 115 -13.41 6.83 12.80
CA ILE A 115 -13.61 6.48 14.22
C ILE A 115 -12.72 7.34 15.12
N ALA A 116 -11.45 7.58 14.72
CA ALA A 116 -10.55 8.48 15.42
C ALA A 116 -11.10 9.91 15.51
N GLY A 117 -11.73 10.41 14.45
CA GLY A 117 -12.35 11.73 14.42
C GLY A 117 -13.50 11.89 15.43
N ILE A 118 -14.37 10.88 15.53
CA ILE A 118 -15.48 10.90 16.49
C ILE A 118 -14.94 10.88 17.94
N VAL A 119 -14.04 9.94 18.26
CA VAL A 119 -13.50 9.79 19.61
C VAL A 119 -12.60 10.98 19.98
N GLY A 120 -11.81 11.47 19.04
CA GLY A 120 -10.95 12.64 19.24
C GLY A 120 -11.74 13.88 19.64
N ARG A 121 -12.84 14.17 18.96
CA ARG A 121 -13.75 15.26 19.30
C ARG A 121 -14.39 15.10 20.68
N LEU A 122 -14.81 13.88 21.00
CA LEU A 122 -15.44 13.60 22.30
C LEU A 122 -14.50 13.83 23.48
N HIS A 123 -13.21 13.57 23.31
CA HIS A 123 -12.20 13.65 24.37
C HIS A 123 -11.19 14.79 24.22
N GLY A 124 -11.32 15.65 23.22
CA GLY A 124 -10.39 16.76 22.95
C GLY A 124 -8.99 16.30 22.53
N ALA A 125 -8.86 15.12 21.93
CA ALA A 125 -7.59 14.67 21.35
C ALA A 125 -7.42 15.18 19.92
N ARG A 126 -6.17 15.42 19.51
CA ARG A 126 -5.85 15.78 18.12
C ARG A 126 -6.01 14.59 17.18
N VAL A 127 -6.39 14.86 15.94
CA VAL A 127 -6.68 13.81 14.95
C VAL A 127 -5.85 14.01 13.68
N ILE A 128 -5.15 12.95 13.27
CA ILE A 128 -4.52 12.86 11.95
C ILE A 128 -5.33 11.87 11.09
N ALA A 129 -5.67 12.24 9.88
CA ALA A 129 -6.27 11.35 8.88
C ALA A 129 -5.27 11.05 7.76
N SER A 130 -4.93 9.76 7.54
CA SER A 130 -3.98 9.35 6.51
C SER A 130 -4.66 8.69 5.31
N ILE A 131 -4.54 9.31 4.15
CA ILE A 131 -4.99 8.80 2.84
C ILE A 131 -3.94 7.81 2.32
N ARG A 132 -4.39 6.60 1.91
CA ARG A 132 -3.50 5.52 1.47
C ARG A 132 -3.79 4.97 0.06
N GLY A 133 -4.81 5.49 -0.63
CA GLY A 133 -5.15 5.14 -2.00
C GLY A 133 -6.64 4.85 -2.20
N ASN A 134 -7.10 3.63 -1.90
CA ASN A 134 -8.50 3.22 -2.12
C ASN A 134 -9.53 4.02 -1.31
N ASP A 135 -9.15 4.60 -0.22
CA ASP A 135 -9.96 5.47 0.63
C ASP A 135 -10.47 6.71 -0.13
N VAL A 136 -9.68 7.23 -1.05
CA VAL A 136 -10.10 8.31 -1.95
C VAL A 136 -10.41 7.75 -3.34
N GLY A 137 -9.56 6.90 -3.90
CA GLY A 137 -9.74 6.38 -5.26
C GLY A 137 -10.95 5.44 -5.45
N LYS A 138 -11.49 4.87 -4.37
CA LYS A 138 -12.67 3.99 -4.41
C LYS A 138 -13.80 4.48 -3.52
N TYR A 139 -13.54 4.80 -2.23
CA TYR A 139 -14.59 5.08 -1.26
C TYR A 139 -15.23 6.45 -1.45
N ALA A 140 -14.54 7.40 -2.11
CA ALA A 140 -15.15 8.66 -2.55
C ALA A 140 -16.32 8.47 -3.54
N PHE A 141 -16.36 7.33 -4.22
CA PHE A 141 -17.39 6.97 -5.21
C PHE A 141 -18.32 5.86 -4.71
N ASP A 142 -18.20 5.44 -3.46
CA ASP A 142 -19.03 4.42 -2.81
C ASP A 142 -20.10 5.11 -1.96
N PRO A 143 -21.39 5.04 -2.33
CA PRO A 143 -22.47 5.70 -1.58
C PRO A 143 -22.53 5.32 -0.10
N LEU A 144 -22.16 4.09 0.26
CA LEU A 144 -22.16 3.61 1.64
C LEU A 144 -20.98 4.18 2.46
N ARG A 145 -19.89 4.60 1.82
CA ARG A 145 -18.66 5.06 2.51
C ARG A 145 -18.34 6.52 2.32
N LEU A 146 -18.92 7.18 1.32
CA LEU A 146 -18.65 8.58 1.01
C LEU A 146 -18.79 9.49 2.23
N GLY A 147 -19.89 9.34 2.99
CA GLY A 147 -20.11 10.14 4.20
C GLY A 147 -19.04 9.92 5.27
N PHE A 148 -18.57 8.71 5.44
CA PHE A 148 -17.53 8.38 6.43
C PHE A 148 -16.15 8.95 6.05
N VAL A 149 -15.73 8.82 4.79
CA VAL A 149 -14.43 9.35 4.34
C VAL A 149 -14.42 10.86 4.31
N ARG A 150 -15.55 11.51 3.97
CA ARG A 150 -15.72 12.95 4.06
C ARG A 150 -15.60 13.43 5.51
N SER A 151 -16.37 12.83 6.42
CA SER A 151 -16.34 13.14 7.85
C SER A 151 -14.93 12.93 8.46
N ALA A 152 -14.17 11.92 8.02
CA ALA A 152 -12.80 11.70 8.46
C ALA A 152 -11.89 12.89 8.16
N ILE A 153 -12.04 13.52 6.99
CA ILE A 153 -11.26 14.71 6.59
C ILE A 153 -11.73 15.96 7.34
N GLU A 154 -13.05 16.14 7.47
CA GLU A 154 -13.64 17.30 8.14
C GLU A 154 -13.23 17.41 9.61
N HIS A 155 -13.05 16.27 10.29
CA HIS A 155 -12.73 16.19 11.70
C HIS A 155 -11.22 16.03 12.01
N ALA A 156 -10.36 15.99 10.99
CA ALA A 156 -8.92 15.88 11.20
C ALA A 156 -8.27 17.25 11.42
N ASP A 157 -7.34 17.35 12.36
CA ASP A 157 -6.46 18.52 12.54
C ASP A 157 -5.37 18.56 11.46
N ALA A 158 -4.93 17.38 10.99
CA ALA A 158 -4.02 17.22 9.86
C ALA A 158 -4.44 16.07 8.96
N VAL A 159 -4.26 16.24 7.64
CA VAL A 159 -4.51 15.21 6.64
C VAL A 159 -3.22 14.88 5.93
N THR A 160 -2.83 13.61 5.90
CA THR A 160 -1.64 13.17 5.17
C THR A 160 -2.01 12.25 4.02
N SER A 161 -1.19 12.21 2.99
CA SER A 161 -1.39 11.33 1.83
C SER A 161 -0.07 10.73 1.34
N VAL A 162 -0.14 9.56 0.73
CA VAL A 162 1.00 8.91 0.05
C VAL A 162 1.18 9.37 -1.39
N ALA A 163 0.37 10.32 -1.86
CA ALA A 163 0.48 10.94 -3.17
C ALA A 163 -0.17 12.33 -3.14
N THR A 164 0.43 13.28 -3.83
CA THR A 164 -0.13 14.64 -3.98
C THR A 164 -1.44 14.60 -4.75
N SER A 165 -1.50 13.81 -5.81
CA SER A 165 -2.71 13.62 -6.61
C SER A 165 -3.90 13.07 -5.81
N LEU A 166 -3.67 12.20 -4.82
CA LEU A 166 -4.71 11.70 -3.92
C LEU A 166 -5.15 12.78 -2.92
N LEU A 167 -4.22 13.61 -2.46
CA LEU A 167 -4.51 14.72 -1.58
C LEU A 167 -5.37 15.78 -2.29
N GLU A 168 -5.00 16.13 -3.53
CA GLU A 168 -5.76 17.03 -4.37
C GLU A 168 -7.16 16.49 -4.72
N LEU A 169 -7.27 15.18 -4.99
CA LEU A 169 -8.57 14.55 -5.22
C LEU A 169 -9.46 14.63 -3.97
N ALA A 170 -8.87 14.40 -2.78
CA ALA A 170 -9.60 14.51 -1.52
C ALA A 170 -10.09 15.96 -1.27
N ASP A 171 -9.24 16.95 -1.51
CA ASP A 171 -9.56 18.38 -1.37
C ASP A 171 -10.74 18.79 -2.26
N ARG A 172 -10.73 18.33 -3.51
CA ARG A 172 -11.77 18.69 -4.51
C ARG A 172 -13.06 17.91 -4.36
N ALA A 173 -12.97 16.59 -4.07
CA ALA A 173 -14.11 15.67 -4.15
C ALA A 173 -14.74 15.32 -2.80
N LEU A 174 -14.04 15.48 -1.69
CA LEU A 174 -14.53 15.09 -0.37
C LEU A 174 -14.78 16.29 0.53
N ALA A 175 -13.72 16.98 0.95
CA ALA A 175 -13.84 18.17 1.82
C ALA A 175 -12.58 19.04 1.71
N PRO A 176 -12.71 20.38 1.79
CA PRO A 176 -11.59 21.31 1.74
C PRO A 176 -10.55 21.03 2.82
N LEU A 177 -9.29 20.91 2.43
CA LEU A 177 -8.19 20.66 3.37
C LEU A 177 -7.71 21.93 4.07
N ALA A 178 -7.92 23.10 3.49
CA ALA A 178 -7.62 24.40 4.08
C ALA A 178 -6.17 24.48 4.64
N GLY A 179 -5.19 23.98 3.90
CA GLY A 179 -3.78 24.00 4.31
C GLY A 179 -3.36 22.90 5.30
N ARG A 180 -4.29 22.04 5.75
CA ARG A 180 -4.00 20.91 6.66
C ARG A 180 -3.39 19.69 5.97
N GLY A 181 -3.29 19.71 4.63
CA GLY A 181 -2.82 18.62 3.81
C GLY A 181 -1.29 18.51 3.76
N ARG A 182 -0.74 17.30 3.81
CA ARG A 182 0.68 17.01 3.63
C ARG A 182 0.89 15.70 2.87
N THR A 183 1.70 15.70 1.83
CA THR A 183 2.13 14.47 1.15
C THR A 183 3.35 13.91 1.87
N ILE A 184 3.29 12.61 2.25
CA ILE A 184 4.39 11.84 2.82
C ILE A 184 4.45 10.51 2.07
N LEU A 185 5.43 10.38 1.17
CA LEU A 185 5.66 9.14 0.43
C LEU A 185 6.15 8.03 1.36
N ASN A 186 5.92 6.78 0.97
CA ASN A 186 6.50 5.64 1.68
C ASN A 186 8.03 5.65 1.53
N SER A 187 8.73 5.22 2.57
CA SER A 187 10.17 4.95 2.53
C SER A 187 10.48 3.48 2.33
N ILE A 188 11.70 3.20 1.92
CA ILE A 188 12.28 1.87 1.84
C ILE A 188 13.57 1.80 2.67
N ASP A 189 13.72 0.72 3.43
CA ASP A 189 14.97 0.39 4.10
C ASP A 189 15.74 -0.66 3.27
N PRO A 190 16.82 -0.27 2.57
CA PRO A 190 17.57 -1.19 1.71
C PRO A 190 18.21 -2.35 2.49
N ALA A 191 18.49 -2.20 3.79
CA ALA A 191 19.06 -3.26 4.59
C ALA A 191 18.13 -4.47 4.70
N ARG A 192 16.81 -4.25 4.64
CA ARG A 192 15.81 -5.32 4.63
C ARG A 192 15.80 -6.15 3.34
N LEU A 193 16.42 -5.63 2.28
CA LEU A 193 16.55 -6.29 0.99
C LEU A 193 17.90 -7.02 0.83
N ALA A 194 18.70 -7.15 1.90
CA ALA A 194 19.95 -7.90 1.84
C ALA A 194 19.71 -9.32 1.30
N PRO A 195 20.58 -9.81 0.40
CA PRO A 195 20.42 -11.14 -0.19
C PRO A 195 20.49 -12.21 0.89
N ARG A 196 19.61 -13.18 0.81
CA ARG A 196 19.58 -14.34 1.73
C ARG A 196 19.87 -15.62 0.97
N GLU A 197 18.98 -16.00 0.06
CA GLU A 197 19.07 -17.21 -0.72
C GLU A 197 18.44 -16.99 -2.10
N ARG A 198 19.14 -17.35 -3.15
CA ARG A 198 18.63 -17.23 -4.51
C ARG A 198 17.51 -18.27 -4.72
N PRO A 199 16.28 -17.84 -5.10
CA PRO A 199 15.23 -18.79 -5.42
C PRO A 199 15.59 -19.62 -6.67
N GLU A 200 15.35 -20.93 -6.60
CA GLU A 200 15.51 -21.82 -7.74
C GLU A 200 14.20 -21.86 -8.53
N LEU A 201 14.19 -21.20 -9.67
CA LEU A 201 13.04 -21.16 -10.59
C LEU A 201 13.54 -21.49 -12.01
N PRO A 202 12.74 -22.17 -12.83
CA PRO A 202 13.10 -22.50 -14.22
C PRO A 202 12.94 -21.27 -15.13
N LEU A 203 13.83 -20.29 -14.99
CA LEU A 203 13.82 -19.05 -15.73
C LEU A 203 14.68 -19.18 -17.00
N GLN A 204 14.17 -18.68 -18.13
CA GLN A 204 14.84 -18.67 -19.42
C GLN A 204 14.73 -17.29 -20.06
N GLY A 205 15.75 -16.87 -20.79
CA GLY A 205 15.77 -15.57 -21.46
C GLY A 205 15.67 -14.40 -20.50
N THR A 206 15.08 -13.31 -20.94
CA THR A 206 14.87 -12.09 -20.13
C THR A 206 13.74 -12.29 -19.13
N VAL A 207 14.01 -12.06 -17.85
CA VAL A 207 12.98 -12.18 -16.80
C VAL A 207 12.20 -10.89 -16.67
N ILE A 208 10.96 -10.90 -17.09
CA ILE A 208 10.04 -9.75 -17.11
C ILE A 208 8.85 -10.08 -16.23
N GLY A 209 8.34 -9.12 -15.46
CA GLY A 209 7.13 -9.36 -14.71
C GLY A 209 6.81 -8.34 -13.63
N SER A 210 6.02 -8.75 -12.66
CA SER A 210 5.50 -7.89 -11.61
C SER A 210 5.50 -8.58 -10.25
N SER A 211 5.32 -7.81 -9.18
CA SER A 211 5.25 -8.36 -7.82
C SER A 211 4.07 -7.79 -7.01
N GLY A 212 3.58 -8.59 -6.06
CA GLY A 212 2.56 -8.23 -5.09
C GLY A 212 1.32 -9.12 -5.08
N LEU A 213 0.19 -8.56 -4.63
CA LEU A 213 -1.12 -9.23 -4.68
C LEU A 213 -1.82 -8.89 -6.00
N PHE A 214 -1.98 -9.91 -6.82
CA PHE A 214 -2.50 -9.78 -8.18
C PHE A 214 -4.02 -9.70 -8.21
N ARG A 215 -4.54 -8.64 -8.84
CA ARG A 215 -5.96 -8.36 -9.02
C ARG A 215 -6.19 -7.42 -10.20
N TYR A 216 -7.44 -7.28 -10.64
CA TYR A 216 -7.83 -6.49 -11.80
C TYR A 216 -7.13 -5.12 -11.90
N LYS A 217 -7.13 -4.33 -10.82
CA LYS A 217 -6.55 -2.98 -10.83
C LYS A 217 -5.04 -2.93 -11.14
N LYS A 218 -4.34 -4.05 -11.00
CA LYS A 218 -2.91 -4.17 -11.35
C LYS A 218 -2.66 -4.18 -12.86
N GLY A 219 -3.72 -4.28 -13.68
CA GLY A 219 -3.65 -4.14 -15.12
C GLY A 219 -2.82 -5.20 -15.84
N LEU A 220 -2.62 -6.37 -15.23
CA LEU A 220 -1.75 -7.43 -15.76
C LEU A 220 -2.14 -7.89 -17.15
N VAL A 221 -3.42 -7.82 -17.51
CA VAL A 221 -3.89 -8.13 -18.87
C VAL A 221 -3.19 -7.29 -19.93
N HIS A 222 -2.84 -6.05 -19.63
CA HIS A 222 -2.11 -5.17 -20.56
C HIS A 222 -0.64 -5.57 -20.70
N LEU A 223 -0.03 -6.09 -19.62
CA LEU A 223 1.29 -6.71 -19.70
C LEU A 223 1.24 -8.00 -20.54
N PHE A 224 0.21 -8.83 -20.37
CA PHE A 224 0.07 -10.07 -21.14
C PHE A 224 -0.08 -9.78 -22.63
N LYS A 225 -0.92 -8.83 -23.02
CA LYS A 225 -1.04 -8.37 -24.42
C LYS A 225 0.26 -7.79 -24.97
N ALA A 226 1.00 -7.05 -24.15
CA ALA A 226 2.31 -6.53 -24.52
C ALA A 226 3.30 -7.67 -24.81
N LEU A 227 3.38 -8.67 -23.92
CA LEU A 227 4.27 -9.82 -24.08
C LEU A 227 3.88 -10.72 -25.25
N GLU A 228 2.56 -10.93 -25.49
CA GLU A 228 2.07 -11.62 -26.68
C GLU A 228 2.61 -10.96 -27.96
N SER A 229 2.56 -9.63 -28.04
CA SER A 229 3.06 -8.88 -29.21
C SER A 229 4.59 -8.97 -29.40
N LEU A 230 5.31 -9.40 -28.39
CA LEU A 230 6.76 -9.62 -28.42
C LEU A 230 7.14 -11.08 -28.70
N ASN A 231 6.18 -12.00 -28.78
CA ASN A 231 6.41 -13.40 -29.11
C ASN A 231 7.06 -13.54 -30.49
N GLY A 232 8.05 -14.44 -30.58
CA GLY A 232 8.82 -14.68 -31.80
C GLY A 232 10.01 -13.72 -32.01
N GLY A 233 10.08 -12.60 -31.28
CA GLY A 233 11.19 -11.63 -31.37
C GLY A 233 11.99 -11.48 -30.05
N LEU A 234 11.50 -12.07 -28.97
CA LEU A 234 12.12 -12.01 -27.65
C LEU A 234 11.99 -13.35 -26.92
N ASP A 235 13.08 -13.85 -26.40
CA ASP A 235 13.07 -14.96 -25.44
C ASP A 235 12.96 -14.42 -24.02
N TYR A 236 11.90 -14.84 -23.28
CA TYR A 236 11.61 -14.31 -21.95
C TYR A 236 10.87 -15.31 -21.07
N THR A 237 10.98 -15.11 -19.77
CA THR A 237 10.08 -15.68 -18.74
C THR A 237 9.24 -14.56 -18.13
N LEU A 238 7.92 -14.75 -18.06
CA LEU A 238 7.03 -13.93 -17.25
C LEU A 238 7.07 -14.42 -15.80
N LEU A 239 7.69 -13.65 -14.92
CA LEU A 239 7.73 -13.93 -13.49
C LEU A 239 6.68 -13.09 -12.75
N MET A 240 5.77 -13.76 -12.06
CA MET A 240 4.77 -13.15 -11.19
C MET A 240 5.14 -13.47 -9.74
N ALA A 241 5.89 -12.56 -9.10
CA ALA A 241 6.39 -12.73 -7.74
C ALA A 241 5.33 -12.28 -6.73
N GLY A 242 4.47 -13.21 -6.32
CA GLY A 242 3.35 -12.91 -5.42
C GLY A 242 2.19 -13.85 -5.57
N ASP A 243 1.06 -13.47 -4.96
CA ASP A 243 -0.12 -14.31 -4.87
C ASP A 243 -1.36 -13.58 -5.38
N TRP A 244 -2.43 -14.31 -5.53
CA TRP A 244 -3.73 -13.81 -5.92
C TRP A 244 -4.39 -13.05 -4.76
N PHE A 245 -5.09 -11.96 -5.06
CA PHE A 245 -5.85 -11.25 -4.04
C PHE A 245 -7.06 -12.06 -3.54
N GLY A 246 -7.68 -12.81 -4.46
CA GLY A 246 -8.80 -13.68 -4.18
C GLY A 246 -8.93 -14.82 -5.19
N PRO A 247 -9.84 -15.80 -4.91
CA PRO A 247 -10.08 -16.93 -5.82
C PRO A 247 -10.53 -16.52 -7.22
N GLU A 248 -11.36 -15.47 -7.30
CA GLU A 248 -11.88 -14.94 -8.58
C GLU A 248 -10.76 -14.31 -9.41
N ASP A 249 -9.84 -13.58 -8.76
CA ASP A 249 -8.66 -13.01 -9.43
C ASP A 249 -7.78 -14.13 -9.98
N ARG A 250 -7.58 -15.22 -9.22
CA ARG A 250 -6.83 -16.38 -9.69
C ARG A 250 -7.42 -16.95 -10.98
N VAL A 251 -8.72 -17.24 -10.99
CA VAL A 251 -9.41 -17.81 -12.16
C VAL A 251 -9.30 -16.87 -13.35
N THR A 252 -9.58 -15.58 -13.16
CA THR A 252 -9.57 -14.59 -14.23
C THR A 252 -8.18 -14.41 -14.82
N ILE A 253 -7.16 -14.20 -13.98
CA ILE A 253 -5.80 -13.92 -14.45
C ILE A 253 -5.17 -15.17 -15.05
N THR A 254 -5.42 -16.38 -14.52
CA THR A 254 -4.94 -17.62 -15.14
C THR A 254 -5.52 -17.80 -16.54
N ARG A 255 -6.81 -17.54 -16.74
CA ARG A 255 -7.44 -17.59 -18.07
C ARG A 255 -6.80 -16.59 -19.05
N GLU A 256 -6.53 -15.36 -18.60
CA GLU A 256 -5.85 -14.37 -19.43
C GLU A 256 -4.44 -14.82 -19.85
N ILE A 257 -3.67 -15.43 -18.92
CA ILE A 257 -2.35 -16.01 -19.23
C ILE A 257 -2.46 -17.07 -20.35
N GLU A 258 -3.45 -17.97 -20.26
CA GLU A 258 -3.70 -19.02 -21.25
C GLU A 258 -4.15 -18.42 -22.60
N GLN A 259 -5.09 -17.47 -22.60
CA GLN A 259 -5.62 -16.81 -23.80
C GLN A 259 -4.54 -16.07 -24.60
N HIS A 260 -3.54 -15.49 -23.92
CA HIS A 260 -2.42 -14.83 -24.55
C HIS A 260 -1.23 -15.76 -24.87
N GLY A 261 -1.40 -17.08 -24.70
CA GLY A 261 -0.38 -18.08 -25.04
C GLY A 261 0.87 -18.02 -24.16
N LEU A 262 0.75 -17.51 -22.92
CA LEU A 262 1.89 -17.27 -22.02
C LEU A 262 2.13 -18.40 -21.01
N ALA A 263 1.23 -19.41 -20.94
CA ALA A 263 1.26 -20.43 -19.88
C ALA A 263 2.62 -21.15 -19.75
N ALA A 264 3.22 -21.52 -20.89
CA ALA A 264 4.52 -22.22 -20.90
C ALA A 264 5.72 -21.36 -20.46
N ARG A 265 5.56 -20.02 -20.45
CA ARG A 265 6.61 -19.05 -20.10
C ARG A 265 6.35 -18.34 -18.78
N THR A 266 5.27 -18.69 -18.08
CA THR A 266 4.85 -18.00 -16.84
C THR A 266 5.25 -18.81 -15.61
N GLN A 267 5.89 -18.13 -14.66
CA GLN A 267 6.18 -18.61 -13.32
C GLN A 267 5.43 -17.76 -12.31
N VAL A 268 4.55 -18.38 -11.51
CA VAL A 268 3.85 -17.75 -10.40
C VAL A 268 4.39 -18.32 -9.10
N THR A 269 4.96 -17.47 -8.24
CA THR A 269 5.63 -17.95 -7.03
C THR A 269 4.68 -18.33 -5.90
N GLY A 270 3.44 -17.81 -5.94
CA GLY A 270 2.59 -17.79 -4.76
C GLY A 270 3.13 -16.81 -3.72
N ARG A 271 2.66 -16.97 -2.50
CA ARG A 271 2.97 -16.07 -1.39
C ARG A 271 4.45 -16.11 -1.00
N ILE A 272 5.07 -14.94 -1.00
CA ILE A 272 6.46 -14.75 -0.59
C ILE A 272 6.49 -14.06 0.79
N ALA A 273 7.32 -14.57 1.70
CA ALA A 273 7.56 -13.90 2.98
C ALA A 273 8.23 -12.52 2.72
N PRO A 274 7.83 -11.44 3.41
CA PRO A 274 8.37 -10.09 3.17
C PRO A 274 9.90 -10.03 3.21
N GLU A 275 10.53 -10.84 4.07
CA GLU A 275 11.98 -10.91 4.25
C GLU A 275 12.70 -11.55 3.06
N ARG A 276 11.96 -12.31 2.24
CA ARG A 276 12.47 -13.01 1.05
C ARG A 276 12.19 -12.24 -0.25
N MET A 277 11.34 -11.21 -0.20
CA MET A 277 10.93 -10.48 -1.40
C MET A 277 12.12 -9.94 -2.19
N GLY A 278 13.15 -9.44 -1.51
CA GLY A 278 14.37 -8.95 -2.15
C GLY A 278 15.10 -10.01 -2.98
N ASP A 279 15.08 -11.28 -2.58
CA ASP A 279 15.70 -12.39 -3.32
C ASP A 279 14.98 -12.62 -4.65
N TYR A 280 13.65 -12.58 -4.65
CA TYR A 280 12.84 -12.74 -5.86
C TYR A 280 12.95 -11.53 -6.79
N ILE A 281 12.95 -10.30 -6.24
CA ILE A 281 13.10 -9.09 -7.06
C ILE A 281 14.44 -9.07 -7.80
N ARG A 282 15.50 -9.66 -7.25
CA ARG A 282 16.80 -9.79 -7.94
C ARG A 282 16.77 -10.67 -9.17
N LEU A 283 15.75 -11.50 -9.34
CA LEU A 283 15.62 -12.36 -10.52
C LEU A 283 15.12 -11.60 -11.76
N PHE A 284 14.47 -10.44 -11.57
CA PHE A 284 13.93 -9.68 -12.69
C PHE A 284 15.02 -8.90 -13.42
N ASP A 285 14.96 -8.91 -14.74
CA ASP A 285 15.68 -7.98 -15.61
C ASP A 285 14.86 -6.70 -15.81
N ILE A 286 13.53 -6.82 -15.94
CA ILE A 286 12.61 -5.70 -16.09
C ILE A 286 11.38 -5.94 -15.19
N MET A 287 11.06 -4.97 -14.33
CA MET A 287 9.82 -5.01 -13.57
C MET A 287 8.77 -4.08 -14.15
N VAL A 288 7.54 -4.58 -14.27
CA VAL A 288 6.41 -3.86 -14.88
C VAL A 288 5.30 -3.67 -13.85
N PHE A 289 4.88 -2.41 -13.68
CA PHE A 289 3.75 -2.03 -12.81
C PHE A 289 2.64 -1.40 -13.66
N PRO A 290 1.84 -2.20 -14.39
CA PRO A 290 0.89 -1.74 -15.40
C PRO A 290 -0.45 -1.32 -14.78
N SER A 291 -0.45 -0.80 -13.56
CA SER A 291 -1.64 -0.48 -12.79
C SER A 291 -2.57 0.47 -13.54
N LEU A 292 -3.89 0.22 -13.46
CA LEU A 292 -4.91 0.99 -14.16
C LEU A 292 -5.33 2.25 -13.39
N PHE A 293 -5.37 2.16 -12.06
CA PHE A 293 -5.81 3.25 -11.19
C PHE A 293 -5.46 2.96 -9.71
N SER A 294 -5.62 3.99 -8.87
CA SER A 294 -5.64 3.87 -7.41
C SER A 294 -4.47 3.09 -6.79
N GLU A 295 -3.25 3.30 -7.30
CA GLU A 295 -2.05 2.94 -6.56
C GLU A 295 -1.68 4.08 -5.61
N GLY A 296 -1.45 3.73 -4.33
CA GLY A 296 -0.73 4.66 -3.45
C GLY A 296 0.75 4.71 -3.86
N CYS A 297 1.65 4.72 -2.91
CA CYS A 297 3.09 4.57 -3.17
C CYS A 297 3.43 3.07 -3.05
N PRO A 298 3.61 2.31 -4.17
CA PRO A 298 3.77 0.86 -4.13
C PRO A 298 5.10 0.47 -3.50
N ILE A 299 5.08 -0.25 -2.38
CA ILE A 299 6.30 -0.70 -1.68
C ILE A 299 7.14 -1.60 -2.59
N SER A 300 6.52 -2.53 -3.32
CA SER A 300 7.25 -3.42 -4.22
C SER A 300 7.97 -2.69 -5.37
N MET A 301 7.47 -1.53 -5.78
CA MET A 301 8.17 -0.66 -6.73
C MET A 301 9.40 -0.02 -6.08
N LEU A 302 9.28 0.49 -4.85
CA LEU A 302 10.41 1.03 -4.11
C LEU A 302 11.48 -0.03 -3.83
N GLU A 303 11.08 -1.27 -3.54
CA GLU A 303 11.99 -2.41 -3.38
C GLU A 303 12.74 -2.71 -4.68
N ALA A 304 12.05 -2.72 -5.82
CA ALA A 304 12.65 -2.90 -7.14
C ALA A 304 13.63 -1.77 -7.48
N MET A 305 13.23 -0.53 -7.23
CA MET A 305 14.09 0.65 -7.38
C MET A 305 15.35 0.55 -6.52
N ALA A 306 15.21 0.20 -5.23
CA ALA A 306 16.35 0.07 -4.32
C ALA A 306 17.34 -1.00 -4.75
N LEU A 307 16.86 -2.04 -5.46
CA LEU A 307 17.69 -3.10 -6.05
C LEU A 307 18.18 -2.77 -7.47
N GLY A 308 17.94 -1.56 -7.97
CA GLY A 308 18.40 -1.10 -9.26
C GLY A 308 17.76 -1.82 -10.46
N ARG A 309 16.52 -2.33 -10.29
CA ARG A 309 15.82 -2.97 -11.41
C ARG A 309 15.24 -1.90 -12.35
N PRO A 310 15.41 -2.05 -13.66
CA PRO A 310 14.69 -1.22 -14.63
C PRO A 310 13.19 -1.37 -14.46
N ILE A 311 12.46 -0.24 -14.44
CA ILE A 311 11.02 -0.20 -14.18
C ILE A 311 10.28 0.38 -15.37
N VAL A 312 9.21 -0.32 -15.77
CA VAL A 312 8.14 0.20 -16.63
C VAL A 312 6.88 0.32 -15.78
N ALA A 313 6.28 1.51 -15.70
CA ALA A 313 5.10 1.70 -14.83
C ALA A 313 4.08 2.67 -15.45
N SER A 314 2.81 2.45 -15.15
CA SER A 314 1.72 3.34 -15.59
C SER A 314 1.72 4.66 -14.83
N ARG A 315 1.30 5.76 -15.50
CA ARG A 315 1.16 7.11 -14.95
C ARG A 315 -0.06 7.21 -14.04
N VAL A 316 -0.06 6.53 -12.89
CA VAL A 316 -1.19 6.55 -11.94
C VAL A 316 -0.75 6.94 -10.52
N ALA A 317 -1.56 7.74 -9.86
CA ALA A 317 -1.41 8.17 -8.46
C ALA A 317 0.04 8.61 -8.12
N ALA A 318 0.70 8.00 -7.11
CA ALA A 318 2.04 8.38 -6.69
C ALA A 318 3.15 8.01 -7.68
N ILE A 319 2.90 7.14 -8.66
CA ILE A 319 3.96 6.64 -9.55
C ILE A 319 4.69 7.79 -10.30
N PRO A 320 4.00 8.75 -10.96
CA PRO A 320 4.66 9.86 -11.63
C PRO A 320 5.28 10.91 -10.66
N GLU A 321 4.97 10.84 -9.36
CA GLU A 321 5.63 11.66 -8.34
C GLU A 321 7.00 11.08 -7.93
N ILE A 322 7.22 9.77 -8.19
CA ILE A 322 8.42 9.01 -7.83
C ILE A 322 9.29 8.77 -9.07
N LEU A 323 8.66 8.37 -10.18
CA LEU A 323 9.36 8.05 -11.43
C LEU A 323 9.35 9.23 -12.41
N ARG A 324 10.51 9.52 -12.97
CA ARG A 324 10.73 10.44 -14.10
C ARG A 324 11.04 9.62 -15.35
N HIS A 325 10.22 9.81 -16.40
CA HIS A 325 10.36 9.07 -17.64
C HIS A 325 11.74 9.26 -18.27
N GLY A 326 12.44 8.17 -18.58
CA GLY A 326 13.76 8.16 -19.18
C GLY A 326 14.93 8.42 -18.22
N GLU A 327 14.67 8.77 -16.94
CA GLU A 327 15.71 8.99 -15.93
C GLU A 327 15.82 7.82 -14.94
N ASN A 328 14.71 7.46 -14.28
CA ASN A 328 14.67 6.44 -13.23
C ASN A 328 13.52 5.43 -13.43
N GLY A 329 12.86 5.46 -14.59
CA GLY A 329 11.81 4.56 -15.00
C GLY A 329 11.26 4.94 -16.36
N LEU A 330 10.57 4.01 -17.02
CA LEU A 330 9.78 4.30 -18.21
C LEU A 330 8.31 4.37 -17.83
N LEU A 331 7.71 5.55 -17.98
CA LEU A 331 6.31 5.78 -17.69
C LEU A 331 5.48 5.58 -18.96
N VAL A 332 4.38 4.83 -18.82
CA VAL A 332 3.43 4.50 -19.89
C VAL A 332 2.02 4.93 -19.51
N GLU A 333 1.15 5.12 -20.48
CA GLU A 333 -0.25 5.42 -20.21
C GLU A 333 -0.98 4.18 -19.65
N PRO A 334 -1.89 4.36 -18.66
CA PRO A 334 -2.66 3.27 -18.09
C PRO A 334 -3.45 2.53 -19.18
N GLY A 335 -3.32 1.19 -19.23
CA GLY A 335 -4.01 0.38 -20.21
C GLY A 335 -3.34 0.29 -21.59
N SER A 336 -2.22 0.99 -21.82
CA SER A 336 -1.50 0.97 -23.10
C SER A 336 -0.55 -0.22 -23.23
N SER A 337 -1.05 -1.35 -23.76
CA SER A 337 -0.22 -2.53 -24.02
C SER A 337 0.89 -2.25 -25.04
N SER A 338 0.63 -1.37 -26.01
CA SER A 338 1.62 -0.97 -27.02
C SER A 338 2.80 -0.21 -26.44
N GLU A 339 2.54 0.73 -25.50
CA GLU A 339 3.62 1.45 -24.82
C GLU A 339 4.41 0.54 -23.87
N ILE A 340 3.75 -0.38 -23.18
CA ILE A 340 4.41 -1.39 -22.34
C ILE A 340 5.35 -2.24 -23.22
N ALA A 341 4.87 -2.72 -24.39
CA ALA A 341 5.69 -3.51 -25.31
C ALA A 341 6.88 -2.72 -25.88
N ALA A 342 6.67 -1.45 -26.23
CA ALA A 342 7.73 -0.57 -26.70
C ALA A 342 8.80 -0.36 -25.60
N ALA A 343 8.40 -0.02 -24.38
CA ALA A 343 9.30 0.19 -23.26
C ALA A 343 10.12 -1.06 -22.91
N ILE A 344 9.49 -2.24 -22.92
CA ILE A 344 10.19 -3.53 -22.71
C ILE A 344 11.22 -3.74 -23.83
N ARG A 345 10.83 -3.54 -25.10
CA ARG A 345 11.70 -3.72 -26.26
C ARG A 345 12.91 -2.79 -26.20
N ASP A 346 12.71 -1.53 -25.81
CA ASP A 346 13.78 -0.54 -25.70
C ASP A 346 14.79 -0.95 -24.62
N LEU A 347 14.32 -1.38 -23.45
CA LEU A 347 15.18 -1.86 -22.34
C LEU A 347 15.96 -3.13 -22.71
N VAL A 348 15.35 -4.04 -23.48
CA VAL A 348 16.04 -5.27 -23.92
C VAL A 348 17.08 -4.99 -25.00
N ARG A 349 16.76 -4.09 -25.94
CA ARG A 349 17.65 -3.75 -27.06
C ARG A 349 18.81 -2.85 -26.67
N ASP A 350 18.63 -2.03 -25.64
CA ASP A 350 19.63 -1.10 -25.14
C ASP A 350 19.99 -1.38 -23.67
N PRO A 351 20.98 -2.27 -23.41
CA PRO A 351 21.44 -2.57 -22.04
C PRO A 351 22.01 -1.35 -21.30
N LEU A 352 22.52 -0.33 -22.02
CA LEU A 352 23.01 0.90 -21.38
C LEU A 352 21.85 1.74 -20.87
N LEU A 353 20.76 1.83 -21.63
CA LEU A 353 19.52 2.45 -21.17
C LEU A 353 18.97 1.71 -19.93
N ALA A 354 18.86 0.39 -19.99
CA ALA A 354 18.36 -0.41 -18.86
C ALA A 354 19.20 -0.18 -17.59
N ARG A 355 20.54 -0.20 -17.72
CA ARG A 355 21.44 0.09 -16.61
C ARG A 355 21.26 1.50 -16.06
N ARG A 356 21.22 2.52 -16.93
CA ARG A 356 21.02 3.93 -16.54
C ARG A 356 19.71 4.11 -15.78
N ILE A 357 18.61 3.54 -16.28
CA ILE A 357 17.29 3.56 -15.62
C ILE A 357 17.35 2.89 -14.24
N GLY A 358 17.98 1.73 -14.15
CA GLY A 358 18.13 1.00 -12.87
C GLY A 358 18.98 1.78 -11.85
N GLU A 359 20.08 2.40 -12.27
CA GLU A 359 20.93 3.25 -11.42
C GLU A 359 20.16 4.49 -10.93
N GLY A 360 19.40 5.17 -11.82
CA GLY A 360 18.53 6.29 -11.47
C GLY A 360 17.42 5.89 -10.50
N ALA A 361 16.79 4.73 -10.72
CA ALA A 361 15.81 4.16 -9.83
C ALA A 361 16.39 3.94 -8.42
N ARG A 362 17.58 3.32 -8.36
CA ARG A 362 18.26 3.07 -7.08
C ARG A 362 18.61 4.35 -6.34
N ALA A 363 19.15 5.34 -7.03
CA ALA A 363 19.49 6.64 -6.42
C ALA A 363 18.24 7.31 -5.82
N THR A 364 17.12 7.28 -6.53
CA THR A 364 15.82 7.81 -6.05
C THR A 364 15.33 7.05 -4.81
N ALA A 365 15.35 5.72 -4.83
CA ALA A 365 14.88 4.91 -3.70
C ALA A 365 15.75 5.11 -2.45
N LEU A 366 17.06 5.25 -2.59
CA LEU A 366 17.96 5.50 -1.47
C LEU A 366 17.72 6.86 -0.82
N ALA A 367 17.26 7.86 -1.57
CA ALA A 367 16.83 9.15 -1.02
C ALA A 367 15.50 9.04 -0.25
N MET A 368 14.64 8.08 -0.60
CA MET A 368 13.37 7.80 0.08
C MET A 368 13.57 6.87 1.30
N ASN A 369 14.51 7.18 2.16
CA ASN A 369 14.89 6.36 3.30
C ASN A 369 13.99 6.59 4.54
N PRO A 370 14.03 5.71 5.56
CA PRO A 370 13.22 5.81 6.77
C PRO A 370 13.45 7.09 7.59
N ASP A 371 14.68 7.63 7.61
CA ASP A 371 15.00 8.84 8.38
C ASP A 371 14.32 10.07 7.76
N HIS A 372 14.29 10.14 6.42
CA HIS A 372 13.56 11.19 5.72
C HIS A 372 12.05 11.12 5.99
N GLU A 373 11.45 9.94 5.93
CA GLU A 373 10.03 9.73 6.27
C GLU A 373 9.75 10.09 7.74
N ALA A 374 10.63 9.69 8.67
CA ALA A 374 10.49 10.00 10.09
C ALA A 374 10.54 11.51 10.38
N ALA A 375 11.43 12.25 9.69
CA ALA A 375 11.50 13.71 9.80
C ALA A 375 10.18 14.36 9.35
N GLN A 376 9.61 13.93 8.22
CA GLN A 376 8.33 14.45 7.73
C GLN A 376 7.18 14.16 8.70
N TRP A 377 7.12 12.95 9.28
CA TRP A 377 6.15 12.64 10.32
C TRP A 377 6.34 13.50 11.56
N SER A 378 7.59 13.73 11.98
CA SER A 378 7.89 14.59 13.13
C SER A 378 7.39 16.02 12.95
N GLU A 379 7.50 16.58 11.72
CA GLU A 379 6.95 17.89 11.36
C GLU A 379 5.42 17.95 11.49
N VAL A 380 4.71 16.88 11.05
CA VAL A 380 3.24 16.82 11.17
C VAL A 380 2.84 16.80 12.64
N TYR A 381 3.47 15.95 13.44
CA TYR A 381 3.15 15.82 14.87
C TYR A 381 3.56 17.03 15.71
N ALA A 382 4.53 17.82 15.26
CA ALA A 382 4.96 19.04 15.96
C ALA A 382 3.97 20.21 15.80
N LYS A 383 3.11 20.16 14.80
CA LYS A 383 2.11 21.19 14.49
C LYS A 383 0.75 20.94 15.16
N LEU A 384 0.58 19.83 15.85
CA LEU A 384 -0.63 19.46 16.59
C LEU A 384 -0.55 19.88 18.05
#